data_a31bcb66a51fece3f4517954cba9bfe0
#
_entry.id   a31bcb66a51fece3f4517954cba9bfe0
#
_cell.length_a   1.000
_cell.length_b   1.000
_cell.length_c   1.000
_cell.angle_alpha   90.00
_cell.angle_beta   90.00
_cell.angle_gamma   90.00
#
_symmetry.space_group_name_H-M   'P 1'
#
loop_
_entity.id
_entity.type
_entity.pdbx_description
1 polymer ?
#
loop_
_entity_poly.entity_id
_entity_poly.type
_entity_poly.pdbx_seq_one_letter_code
_entity_poly.pdbx_strand_id
1 'polypeptide(L)'
;ELAKIVREIKPQVVAHLAGQVAMTTSIENPRLDFETNALGTFNVLEALRLHSPETVMIYSSTNKVYVSLEELRYIEIATRYELPDYPFGLDESLPLDGSSPYGCSKLTADQYLRDYHRIYGLRTIVFRHSSMYGGRQFATYDQGWSGWFCLKAFEMADAEAPEFTISGNGKQVRDVLHAEDLVQVYLQAADQA
;
A
#
# COMPACT_ATOMS: atom_id res chain seq x y z
N GLU A 1 -6.68 6.19 -24.25
CA GLU A 1 -7.48 4.96 -24.10
C GLU A 1 -8.27 4.98 -22.79
N LEU A 2 -7.66 5.21 -21.63
CA LEU A 2 -8.32 5.28 -20.32
C LEU A 2 -9.50 6.25 -20.29
N ALA A 3 -9.31 7.50 -20.75
CA ALA A 3 -10.36 8.51 -20.83
C ALA A 3 -11.56 8.08 -21.69
N LYS A 4 -11.31 7.32 -22.77
CA LYS A 4 -12.37 6.73 -23.59
C LYS A 4 -13.18 5.71 -22.81
N ILE A 5 -12.51 4.79 -22.09
CA ILE A 5 -13.14 3.76 -21.28
C ILE A 5 -14.01 4.40 -20.18
N VAL A 6 -13.46 5.36 -19.43
CA VAL A 6 -14.19 6.06 -18.36
C VAL A 6 -15.44 6.80 -18.90
N ARG A 7 -15.30 7.46 -20.04
CA ARG A 7 -16.41 8.19 -20.69
C ARG A 7 -17.54 7.26 -21.17
N GLU A 8 -17.17 6.05 -21.66
CA GLU A 8 -18.14 5.08 -22.17
C GLU A 8 -18.83 4.31 -21.04
N ILE A 9 -18.07 3.89 -20.01
CA ILE A 9 -18.58 3.04 -18.94
C ILE A 9 -19.25 3.87 -17.86
N LYS A 10 -18.72 5.05 -17.51
CA LYS A 10 -19.14 5.89 -16.37
C LYS A 10 -19.30 5.05 -15.09
N PRO A 11 -18.21 4.46 -14.58
CA PRO A 11 -18.29 3.54 -13.45
C PRO A 11 -18.79 4.25 -12.20
N GLN A 12 -19.55 3.57 -11.37
CA GLN A 12 -19.96 4.09 -10.06
C GLN A 12 -18.78 4.11 -9.08
N VAL A 13 -17.95 3.06 -9.12
CA VAL A 13 -16.78 2.90 -8.27
C VAL A 13 -15.58 2.46 -9.09
N VAL A 14 -14.42 3.01 -8.79
CA VAL A 14 -13.11 2.57 -9.30
C VAL A 14 -12.24 2.17 -8.13
N ALA A 15 -11.93 0.88 -8.00
CA ALA A 15 -10.88 0.39 -7.11
C ALA A 15 -9.53 0.43 -7.84
N HIS A 16 -8.72 1.44 -7.54
CA HIS A 16 -7.42 1.62 -8.18
C HIS A 16 -6.32 0.89 -7.39
N LEU A 17 -6.08 -0.35 -7.79
CA LEU A 17 -5.11 -1.27 -7.17
C LEU A 17 -3.84 -1.43 -8.03
N ALA A 18 -3.87 -0.95 -9.27
CA ALA A 18 -2.74 -1.02 -10.18
C ALA A 18 -1.57 -0.18 -9.64
N GLY A 19 -0.39 -0.77 -9.59
CA GLY A 19 0.80 -0.08 -9.10
C GLY A 19 2.05 -0.97 -9.14
N GLN A 20 3.21 -0.34 -9.17
CA GLN A 20 4.48 -0.95 -8.84
C GLN A 20 4.58 -0.98 -7.30
N VAL A 21 4.94 -2.10 -6.70
CA VAL A 21 4.88 -2.29 -5.23
C VAL A 21 6.20 -2.71 -4.60
N ALA A 22 7.19 -3.13 -5.39
CA ALA A 22 8.50 -3.58 -4.90
C ALA A 22 9.42 -2.39 -4.64
N MET A 23 9.90 -2.25 -3.40
CA MET A 23 10.84 -1.19 -3.03
C MET A 23 12.18 -1.34 -3.79
N THR A 24 12.69 -2.56 -3.94
CA THR A 24 13.91 -2.86 -4.71
C THR A 24 13.79 -2.38 -6.14
N THR A 25 12.72 -2.73 -6.83
CA THR A 25 12.42 -2.27 -8.20
C THR A 25 12.34 -0.74 -8.28
N SER A 26 11.77 -0.08 -7.26
CA SER A 26 11.68 1.38 -7.25
C SER A 26 13.04 2.07 -7.17
N ILE A 27 14.00 1.46 -6.46
CA ILE A 27 15.38 1.95 -6.36
C ILE A 27 16.13 1.73 -7.68
N GLU A 28 15.97 0.57 -8.30
CA GLU A 28 16.61 0.21 -9.56
C GLU A 28 16.05 1.02 -10.75
N ASN A 29 14.76 1.27 -10.76
CA ASN A 29 14.08 2.00 -11.84
C ASN A 29 13.04 3.00 -11.29
N PRO A 30 13.48 4.14 -10.71
CA PRO A 30 12.58 5.13 -10.12
C PRO A 30 11.66 5.79 -11.15
N ARG A 31 12.05 5.84 -12.43
CA ARG A 31 11.19 6.35 -13.50
C ARG A 31 9.97 5.47 -13.71
N LEU A 32 10.16 4.15 -13.81
CA LEU A 32 9.07 3.20 -13.94
C LEU A 32 8.09 3.31 -12.76
N ASP A 33 8.63 3.42 -11.55
CA ASP A 33 7.85 3.56 -10.33
C ASP A 33 7.00 4.84 -10.36
N PHE A 34 7.59 5.99 -10.70
CA PHE A 34 6.88 7.26 -10.82
C PHE A 34 5.81 7.22 -11.92
N GLU A 35 6.14 6.73 -13.11
CA GLU A 35 5.21 6.67 -14.24
C GLU A 35 4.03 5.75 -13.92
N THR A 36 4.27 4.64 -13.24
CA THR A 36 3.21 3.69 -12.87
C THR A 36 2.35 4.22 -11.72
N ASN A 37 2.95 4.63 -10.61
CA ASN A 37 2.23 4.96 -9.39
C ASN A 37 1.70 6.39 -9.39
N ALA A 38 2.54 7.39 -9.67
CA ALA A 38 2.13 8.78 -9.61
C ALA A 38 1.39 9.22 -10.89
N LEU A 39 2.04 9.10 -12.04
CA LEU A 39 1.46 9.53 -13.31
C LEU A 39 0.27 8.67 -13.71
N GLY A 40 0.33 7.35 -13.50
CA GLY A 40 -0.77 6.43 -13.75
C GLY A 40 -2.02 6.80 -12.95
N THR A 41 -1.87 7.05 -11.65
CA THR A 41 -2.96 7.50 -10.77
C THR A 41 -3.50 8.88 -11.18
N PHE A 42 -2.62 9.83 -11.51
CA PHE A 42 -3.02 11.14 -12.00
C PHE A 42 -3.87 11.03 -13.29
N ASN A 43 -3.50 10.15 -14.21
CA ASN A 43 -4.28 9.92 -15.43
C ASN A 43 -5.68 9.36 -15.14
N VAL A 44 -5.81 8.49 -14.12
CA VAL A 44 -7.14 8.02 -13.68
C VAL A 44 -7.95 9.16 -13.10
N LEU A 45 -7.39 9.98 -12.22
CA LEU A 45 -8.06 11.14 -11.63
C LEU A 45 -8.55 12.12 -12.70
N GLU A 46 -7.71 12.46 -13.67
CA GLU A 46 -8.11 13.36 -14.77
C GLU A 46 -9.21 12.75 -15.66
N ALA A 47 -9.14 11.45 -15.93
CA ALA A 47 -10.20 10.78 -16.68
C ALA A 47 -11.54 10.83 -15.93
N LEU A 48 -11.53 10.59 -14.62
CA LEU A 48 -12.73 10.67 -13.78
C LEU A 48 -13.25 12.11 -13.70
N ARG A 49 -12.39 13.07 -13.38
CA ARG A 49 -12.77 14.48 -13.29
C ARG A 49 -13.45 15.00 -14.55
N LEU A 50 -12.94 14.62 -15.71
CA LEU A 50 -13.43 15.13 -17.01
C LEU A 50 -14.64 14.38 -17.55
N HIS A 51 -14.80 13.10 -17.21
CA HIS A 51 -15.77 12.24 -17.90
C HIS A 51 -16.75 11.51 -16.98
N SER A 52 -16.46 11.40 -15.68
CA SER A 52 -17.31 10.70 -14.70
C SER A 52 -17.10 11.25 -13.29
N PRO A 53 -17.38 12.54 -13.01
CA PRO A 53 -17.05 13.19 -11.74
C PRO A 53 -17.81 12.61 -10.53
N GLU A 54 -18.89 11.88 -10.75
CA GLU A 54 -19.66 11.20 -9.69
C GLU A 54 -19.07 9.86 -9.25
N THR A 55 -18.05 9.37 -9.95
CA THR A 55 -17.39 8.11 -9.60
C THR A 55 -16.67 8.22 -8.26
N VAL A 56 -16.84 7.21 -7.42
CA VAL A 56 -16.02 7.05 -6.21
C VAL A 56 -14.70 6.37 -6.58
N MET A 57 -13.59 6.97 -6.22
CA MET A 57 -12.27 6.38 -6.42
C MET A 57 -11.69 5.89 -5.10
N ILE A 58 -11.48 4.58 -4.97
CA ILE A 58 -10.82 3.94 -3.83
C ILE A 58 -9.38 3.61 -4.25
N TYR A 59 -8.42 4.17 -3.53
CA TYR A 59 -7.00 4.03 -3.85
C TYR A 59 -6.25 3.21 -2.80
N SER A 60 -5.49 2.24 -3.27
CA SER A 60 -4.54 1.47 -2.47
C SER A 60 -3.23 2.25 -2.31
N SER A 61 -3.12 3.06 -1.27
CA SER A 61 -1.88 3.72 -0.84
C SER A 61 -1.04 2.75 0.02
N THR A 62 -0.13 3.26 0.82
CA THR A 62 0.80 2.46 1.63
C THR A 62 1.16 3.18 2.93
N ASN A 63 1.52 2.44 3.96
CA ASN A 63 2.12 2.99 5.17
C ASN A 63 3.49 3.65 4.92
N LYS A 64 4.13 3.41 3.76
CA LYS A 64 5.42 4.01 3.38
C LYS A 64 5.32 5.49 3.01
N VAL A 65 4.12 6.07 3.03
CA VAL A 65 3.90 7.51 2.89
C VAL A 65 4.20 8.29 4.17
N TYR A 66 4.23 7.63 5.32
CA TYR A 66 4.57 8.25 6.61
C TYR A 66 6.08 8.44 6.77
N VAL A 67 6.46 9.33 7.68
CA VAL A 67 7.85 9.50 8.10
C VAL A 67 8.49 8.20 8.56
N SER A 68 9.82 8.15 8.53
CA SER A 68 10.55 7.04 9.14
C SER A 68 10.17 6.90 10.61
N LEU A 69 9.82 5.68 11.00
CA LEU A 69 9.49 5.37 12.39
C LEU A 69 10.75 5.11 13.24
N GLU A 70 11.94 5.18 12.66
CA GLU A 70 13.21 4.88 13.36
C GLU A 70 13.54 5.89 14.47
N GLU A 71 13.02 7.11 14.38
CA GLU A 71 13.21 8.16 15.38
C GLU A 71 12.24 8.07 16.57
N LEU A 72 11.25 7.20 16.49
CA LEU A 72 10.32 6.99 17.60
C LEU A 72 11.01 6.27 18.77
N ARG A 73 10.54 6.55 19.97
CA ARG A 73 11.05 5.89 21.17
C ARG A 73 10.54 4.46 21.25
N TYR A 74 11.45 3.51 21.09
CA TYR A 74 11.18 2.09 21.26
C TYR A 74 11.66 1.59 22.63
N ILE A 75 10.93 0.64 23.20
CA ILE A 75 11.39 -0.21 24.31
C ILE A 75 11.55 -1.63 23.78
N GLU A 76 12.71 -2.20 23.96
CA GLU A 76 12.96 -3.61 23.68
C GLU A 76 12.56 -4.46 24.87
N ILE A 77 11.62 -5.37 24.68
CA ILE A 77 11.26 -6.40 25.64
C ILE A 77 11.74 -7.77 25.19
N ALA A 78 11.46 -8.81 25.97
CA ALA A 78 11.99 -10.13 25.69
C ALA A 78 11.60 -10.67 24.28
N THR A 79 10.41 -10.35 23.78
CA THR A 79 9.85 -10.96 22.58
C THR A 79 9.64 -9.98 21.42
N ARG A 80 9.62 -8.66 21.67
CA ARG A 80 9.31 -7.65 20.63
C ARG A 80 9.81 -6.26 21.02
N TYR A 81 9.71 -5.34 20.07
CA TYR A 81 9.75 -3.91 20.36
C TYR A 81 8.35 -3.39 20.66
N GLU A 82 8.25 -2.40 21.53
CA GLU A 82 7.03 -1.67 21.87
C GLU A 82 7.22 -0.17 21.65
N LEU A 83 6.13 0.52 21.33
CA LEU A 83 6.04 1.98 21.23
C LEU A 83 5.21 2.52 22.40
N PRO A 84 5.82 2.90 23.54
CA PRO A 84 5.07 3.32 24.74
C PRO A 84 4.23 4.57 24.52
N ASP A 85 4.67 5.46 23.62
CA ASP A 85 3.99 6.70 23.31
C ASP A 85 2.77 6.49 22.37
N TYR A 86 2.63 5.28 21.79
CA TYR A 86 1.56 4.88 20.86
C TYR A 86 0.97 3.52 21.23
N PRO A 87 0.33 3.39 22.41
CA PRO A 87 -0.13 2.09 22.93
C PRO A 87 -1.24 1.45 22.08
N PHE A 88 -1.94 2.24 21.28
CA PHE A 88 -3.02 1.79 20.38
C PHE A 88 -2.62 1.77 18.89
N GLY A 89 -1.34 1.96 18.60
CA GLY A 89 -0.83 2.06 17.24
C GLY A 89 -0.74 3.50 16.72
N LEU A 90 -0.33 3.62 15.47
CA LEU A 90 -0.11 4.90 14.78
C LEU A 90 -1.33 5.21 13.91
N ASP A 91 -1.78 6.45 13.95
CA ASP A 91 -2.91 6.94 13.17
C ASP A 91 -2.48 7.92 12.06
N GLU A 92 -3.45 8.48 11.35
CA GLU A 92 -3.24 9.36 10.21
C GLU A 92 -2.72 10.76 10.60
N SER A 93 -2.53 11.06 11.89
CA SER A 93 -1.94 12.31 12.37
C SER A 93 -0.42 12.34 12.20
N LEU A 94 0.22 11.18 11.97
CA LEU A 94 1.65 11.12 11.69
C LEU A 94 2.02 11.96 10.46
N PRO A 95 3.15 12.67 10.52
CA PRO A 95 3.66 13.40 9.36
C PRO A 95 3.93 12.48 8.17
N LEU A 96 3.81 13.04 6.97
CA LEU A 96 4.07 12.37 5.71
C LEU A 96 5.43 12.81 5.17
N ASP A 97 6.25 11.83 4.77
CA ASP A 97 7.59 12.09 4.21
C ASP A 97 7.83 11.31 2.90
N GLY A 98 7.30 10.10 2.80
CA GLY A 98 7.40 9.30 1.59
C GLY A 98 8.84 8.91 1.25
N SER A 99 9.58 8.35 2.18
CA SER A 99 10.94 7.88 1.94
C SER A 99 10.99 6.75 0.90
N SER A 100 12.03 6.68 0.10
CA SER A 100 12.23 5.85 -1.09
C SER A 100 11.44 6.32 -2.33
N PRO A 101 11.87 5.98 -3.56
CA PRO A 101 11.11 6.28 -4.78
C PRO A 101 9.67 5.74 -4.71
N TYR A 102 9.48 4.52 -4.21
CA TYR A 102 8.15 3.93 -3.99
C TYR A 102 7.30 4.78 -3.02
N GLY A 103 7.85 5.14 -1.86
CA GLY A 103 7.13 5.99 -0.90
C GLY A 103 6.76 7.35 -1.50
N CYS A 104 7.69 7.99 -2.21
CA CYS A 104 7.46 9.27 -2.89
C CYS A 104 6.36 9.18 -3.96
N SER A 105 6.39 8.17 -4.82
CA SER A 105 5.39 8.02 -5.89
C SER A 105 3.99 7.73 -5.34
N LYS A 106 3.90 6.88 -4.31
CA LYS A 106 2.63 6.57 -3.62
C LYS A 106 2.10 7.77 -2.84
N LEU A 107 2.98 8.53 -2.16
CA LEU A 107 2.60 9.77 -1.48
C LEU A 107 2.12 10.83 -2.47
N THR A 108 2.77 10.99 -3.60
CA THR A 108 2.32 11.90 -4.65
C THR A 108 0.89 11.59 -5.06
N ALA A 109 0.59 10.34 -5.38
CA ALA A 109 -0.76 9.90 -5.73
C ALA A 109 -1.76 10.14 -4.58
N ASP A 110 -1.41 9.77 -3.35
CA ASP A 110 -2.21 9.98 -2.13
C ASP A 110 -2.61 11.46 -1.97
N GLN A 111 -1.65 12.38 -2.13
CA GLN A 111 -1.90 13.81 -2.00
C GLN A 111 -2.77 14.34 -3.15
N TYR A 112 -2.59 13.87 -4.39
CA TYR A 112 -3.45 14.23 -5.51
C TYR A 112 -4.90 13.79 -5.29
N LEU A 113 -5.15 12.57 -4.78
CA LEU A 113 -6.53 12.15 -4.48
C LEU A 113 -7.21 13.07 -3.46
N ARG A 114 -6.50 13.43 -2.38
CA ARG A 114 -7.00 14.35 -1.35
C ARG A 114 -7.26 15.74 -1.92
N ASP A 115 -6.37 16.24 -2.76
CA ASP A 115 -6.50 17.56 -3.38
C ASP A 115 -7.62 17.61 -4.42
N TYR A 116 -7.80 16.54 -5.21
CA TYR A 116 -8.90 16.42 -6.16
C TYR A 116 -10.26 16.38 -5.48
N HIS A 117 -10.36 15.76 -4.31
CA HIS A 117 -11.55 15.88 -3.47
C HIS A 117 -11.79 17.35 -3.06
N ARG A 118 -10.75 17.98 -2.51
CA ARG A 118 -10.83 19.35 -1.97
C ARG A 118 -11.15 20.41 -3.04
N ILE A 119 -10.56 20.32 -4.21
CA ILE A 119 -10.65 21.32 -5.28
C ILE A 119 -11.79 21.05 -6.25
N TYR A 120 -11.97 19.78 -6.63
CA TYR A 120 -12.93 19.39 -7.68
C TYR A 120 -14.14 18.62 -7.16
N GLY A 121 -14.20 18.32 -5.86
CA GLY A 121 -15.29 17.58 -5.25
C GLY A 121 -15.36 16.10 -5.62
N LEU A 122 -14.30 15.53 -6.23
CA LEU A 122 -14.26 14.09 -6.51
C LEU A 122 -14.34 13.28 -5.22
N ARG A 123 -15.14 12.23 -5.24
CA ARG A 123 -15.25 11.31 -4.10
C ARG A 123 -14.08 10.34 -4.09
N THR A 124 -13.14 10.56 -3.18
CA THR A 124 -11.91 9.77 -3.09
C THR A 124 -11.74 9.17 -1.71
N ILE A 125 -11.34 7.90 -1.65
CA ILE A 125 -10.99 7.18 -0.44
C ILE A 125 -9.57 6.65 -0.60
N VAL A 126 -8.71 6.90 0.40
CA VAL A 126 -7.29 6.52 0.36
C VAL A 126 -7.01 5.58 1.52
N PHE A 127 -6.67 4.33 1.21
CA PHE A 127 -6.25 3.35 2.21
C PHE A 127 -4.72 3.23 2.26
N ARG A 128 -4.12 3.54 3.40
CA ARG A 128 -2.67 3.44 3.65
C ARG A 128 -2.33 2.11 4.28
N HIS A 129 -2.33 1.07 3.46
CA HIS A 129 -2.12 -0.29 3.92
C HIS A 129 -0.71 -0.53 4.48
N SER A 130 -0.64 -1.41 5.48
CA SER A 130 0.56 -2.11 5.88
C SER A 130 0.68 -3.45 5.14
N SER A 131 1.23 -4.49 5.77
CA SER A 131 1.40 -5.79 5.13
C SER A 131 0.07 -6.54 5.02
N MET A 132 -0.26 -6.97 3.81
CA MET A 132 -1.43 -7.81 3.57
C MET A 132 -0.98 -9.24 3.29
N TYR A 133 -1.77 -10.21 3.71
CA TYR A 133 -1.55 -11.62 3.45
C TYR A 133 -2.86 -12.35 3.17
N GLY A 134 -2.80 -13.50 2.51
CA GLY A 134 -4.00 -14.31 2.23
C GLY A 134 -3.82 -15.26 1.07
N GLY A 135 -4.86 -16.00 0.77
CA GLY A 135 -4.89 -16.91 -0.36
C GLY A 135 -4.63 -16.19 -1.70
N ARG A 136 -4.03 -16.90 -2.64
CA ARG A 136 -3.66 -16.42 -3.98
C ARG A 136 -2.60 -15.31 -4.01
N GLN A 137 -1.87 -15.10 -2.91
CA GLN A 137 -0.70 -14.23 -2.91
C GLN A 137 0.49 -15.01 -3.48
N PHE A 138 1.02 -14.53 -4.61
CA PHE A 138 2.23 -15.09 -5.24
C PHE A 138 3.45 -14.38 -4.64
N ALA A 139 3.88 -14.86 -3.47
CA ALA A 139 4.97 -14.25 -2.73
C ALA A 139 6.32 -14.48 -3.42
N THR A 140 7.16 -13.45 -3.40
CA THR A 140 8.56 -13.49 -3.84
C THR A 140 9.46 -13.01 -2.71
N TYR A 141 10.77 -13.09 -2.88
CA TYR A 141 11.72 -12.69 -1.84
C TYR A 141 11.61 -11.20 -1.45
N ASP A 142 11.10 -10.36 -2.32
CA ASP A 142 10.94 -8.91 -2.13
C ASP A 142 9.49 -8.45 -1.98
N GLN A 143 8.52 -9.37 -2.13
CA GLN A 143 7.10 -9.07 -2.02
C GLN A 143 6.33 -10.19 -1.31
N GLY A 144 5.51 -9.81 -0.30
CA GLY A 144 4.69 -10.76 0.44
C GLY A 144 5.50 -11.62 1.41
N TRP A 145 6.31 -10.98 2.26
CA TRP A 145 7.25 -11.63 3.18
C TRP A 145 6.63 -12.76 4.00
N SER A 146 5.38 -12.65 4.45
CA SER A 146 4.70 -13.71 5.20
C SER A 146 4.49 -14.98 4.37
N GLY A 147 3.99 -14.82 3.14
CA GLY A 147 3.86 -15.93 2.20
C GLY A 147 5.21 -16.51 1.79
N TRP A 148 6.23 -15.65 1.61
CA TRP A 148 7.59 -16.08 1.33
C TRP A 148 8.17 -16.93 2.47
N PHE A 149 8.00 -16.53 3.72
CA PHE A 149 8.47 -17.32 4.87
C PHE A 149 7.73 -18.65 4.98
N CYS A 150 6.42 -18.68 4.73
CA CYS A 150 5.66 -19.92 4.67
C CYS A 150 6.22 -20.87 3.58
N LEU A 151 6.47 -20.35 2.38
CA LEU A 151 7.06 -21.12 1.29
C LEU A 151 8.43 -21.70 1.69
N LYS A 152 9.30 -20.85 2.25
CA LYS A 152 10.63 -21.31 2.71
C LYS A 152 10.55 -22.32 3.83
N ALA A 153 9.65 -22.15 4.78
CA ALA A 153 9.44 -23.15 5.83
C ALA A 153 8.96 -24.51 5.27
N PHE A 154 8.15 -24.49 4.22
CA PHE A 154 7.75 -25.71 3.51
C PHE A 154 8.92 -26.39 2.79
N GLU A 155 9.74 -25.60 2.08
CA GLU A 155 10.93 -26.10 1.40
C GLU A 155 11.92 -26.70 2.41
N MET A 156 12.11 -26.07 3.57
CA MET A 156 13.01 -26.55 4.65
C MET A 156 12.50 -27.80 5.37
N ALA A 157 11.25 -28.21 5.17
CA ALA A 157 10.80 -29.54 5.64
C ALA A 157 11.49 -30.67 4.90
N ASP A 158 12.10 -30.40 3.74
CA ASP A 158 13.02 -31.29 3.07
C ASP A 158 14.44 -31.10 3.65
N ALA A 159 15.06 -32.18 4.12
CA ALA A 159 16.39 -32.16 4.77
C ALA A 159 17.52 -31.67 3.84
N GLU A 160 17.30 -31.64 2.53
CA GLU A 160 18.27 -31.18 1.52
C GLU A 160 18.07 -29.71 1.12
N ALA A 161 17.05 -29.05 1.66
CA ALA A 161 16.76 -27.65 1.29
C ALA A 161 17.86 -26.70 1.83
N PRO A 162 18.25 -25.69 1.05
CA PRO A 162 19.22 -24.71 1.51
C PRO A 162 18.64 -23.82 2.63
N GLU A 163 19.46 -23.50 3.62
CA GLU A 163 19.12 -22.54 4.65
C GLU A 163 18.81 -21.17 4.04
N PHE A 164 17.86 -20.45 4.62
CA PHE A 164 17.63 -19.05 4.28
C PHE A 164 17.79 -18.15 5.50
N THR A 165 18.21 -16.92 5.27
CA THR A 165 18.48 -15.95 6.33
C THR A 165 17.34 -14.96 6.46
N ILE A 166 16.88 -14.76 7.69
CA ILE A 166 15.94 -13.67 8.05
C ILE A 166 16.77 -12.52 8.63
N SER A 167 16.65 -11.34 8.06
CA SER A 167 17.34 -10.14 8.54
C SER A 167 16.74 -9.62 9.85
N GLY A 168 17.62 -9.16 10.75
CA GLY A 168 17.23 -8.59 12.04
C GLY A 168 17.31 -9.60 13.19
N ASN A 169 16.81 -9.17 14.36
CA ASN A 169 16.86 -9.96 15.61
C ASN A 169 15.56 -10.73 15.92
N GLY A 170 14.59 -10.72 15.00
CA GLY A 170 13.29 -11.38 15.17
C GLY A 170 12.28 -10.65 16.05
N LYS A 171 12.60 -9.47 16.59
CA LYS A 171 11.72 -8.69 17.48
C LYS A 171 10.91 -7.61 16.78
N GLN A 172 11.04 -7.50 15.48
CA GLN A 172 10.32 -6.53 14.67
C GLN A 172 8.81 -6.79 14.72
N VAL A 173 8.04 -5.76 14.99
CA VAL A 173 6.59 -5.80 14.93
C VAL A 173 6.13 -5.40 13.52
N ARG A 174 5.17 -6.13 12.99
CA ARG A 174 4.52 -5.83 11.71
C ARG A 174 3.02 -5.86 11.89
N ASP A 175 2.38 -4.82 11.39
CA ASP A 175 0.94 -4.82 11.24
C ASP A 175 0.57 -5.64 10.00
N VAL A 176 -0.31 -6.61 10.18
CA VAL A 176 -0.73 -7.53 9.11
C VAL A 176 -2.25 -7.59 9.04
N LEU A 177 -2.78 -7.53 7.82
CA LEU A 177 -4.21 -7.58 7.53
C LEU A 177 -4.52 -8.74 6.59
N HIS A 178 -5.53 -9.55 6.94
CA HIS A 178 -5.96 -10.63 6.06
C HIS A 178 -6.68 -10.05 4.82
N ALA A 179 -6.42 -10.65 3.66
CA ALA A 179 -6.96 -10.14 2.39
C ALA A 179 -8.51 -10.15 2.34
N GLU A 180 -9.17 -11.09 3.01
CA GLU A 180 -10.64 -11.12 3.08
C GLU A 180 -11.18 -9.93 3.90
N ASP A 181 -10.55 -9.58 5.02
CA ASP A 181 -10.94 -8.41 5.82
C ASP A 181 -10.72 -7.11 5.02
N LEU A 182 -9.60 -7.04 4.29
CA LEU A 182 -9.34 -5.92 3.39
C LEU A 182 -10.44 -5.78 2.33
N VAL A 183 -10.83 -6.88 1.68
CA VAL A 183 -11.91 -6.86 0.67
C VAL A 183 -13.22 -6.37 1.27
N GLN A 184 -13.56 -6.78 2.50
CA GLN A 184 -14.76 -6.29 3.18
C GLN A 184 -14.70 -4.77 3.41
N VAL A 185 -13.54 -4.24 3.80
CA VAL A 185 -13.36 -2.78 3.96
C VAL A 185 -13.56 -2.04 2.64
N TYR A 186 -13.03 -2.56 1.52
CA TYR A 186 -13.24 -1.97 0.20
C TYR A 186 -14.71 -2.00 -0.24
N LEU A 187 -15.41 -3.10 0.00
CA LEU A 187 -16.84 -3.23 -0.32
C LEU A 187 -17.68 -2.27 0.52
N GLN A 188 -17.45 -2.20 1.82
CA GLN A 188 -18.11 -1.25 2.70
C GLN A 188 -17.85 0.21 2.29
N ALA A 189 -16.61 0.54 1.93
CA ALA A 189 -16.28 1.87 1.44
C ALA A 189 -17.00 2.20 0.13
N ALA A 190 -17.14 1.23 -0.76
CA ALA A 190 -17.88 1.42 -2.02
C ALA A 190 -19.39 1.60 -1.79
N ASP A 191 -19.97 0.91 -0.81
CA ASP A 191 -21.41 0.98 -0.51
C ASP A 191 -21.81 2.26 0.23
N GLN A 192 -20.87 2.88 0.97
CA GLN A 192 -21.14 4.08 1.78
C GLN A 192 -20.77 5.40 1.06
N ALA A 193 -20.11 5.32 -0.04
CA ALA A 193 -19.64 6.45 -0.82
C ALA A 193 -20.62 6.83 -1.94
#